data_b551bdbf0c0b9ba7773ccfadfe700876
#
_entry.id   b551bdbf0c0b9ba7773ccfadfe700876
#
_cell.length_a   1.000
_cell.length_b   1.000
_cell.length_c   1.000
_cell.angle_alpha   90.00
_cell.angle_beta   90.00
_cell.angle_gamma   90.00
#
_symmetry.space_group_name_H-M   'P 1'
#
loop_
_entity.id
_entity.type
_entity.pdbx_description
1 polymer ?
#
loop_
_entity_poly.entity_id
_entity_poly.type
_entity_poly.pdbx_seq_one_letter_code
_entity_poly.pdbx_strand_id
1 'polypeptide(L)'
;MKTITFITGNPYKLEEAKSVLKGYGIFVEPLQTNIDEIQHHDPLKITEAKVKAAYEKADQPVVVNDSSWEIPALSGFPGGYMKDVANWFTAEDFLALMKDKND
;
A
#
# COMPACT_ATOMS: atom_id res chain seq x y z
N MET A 1 2.44 -18.97 19.81
CA MET A 1 1.74 -18.09 18.83
C MET A 1 2.68 -16.99 18.42
N LYS A 2 2.81 -16.77 17.11
CA LYS A 2 3.63 -15.69 16.60
C LYS A 2 2.78 -14.43 16.44
N THR A 3 3.36 -13.28 16.68
CA THR A 3 2.71 -11.99 16.50
C THR A 3 3.51 -11.15 15.52
N ILE A 4 2.81 -10.52 14.58
CA ILE A 4 3.42 -9.54 13.69
C ILE A 4 2.75 -8.20 13.91
N THR A 5 3.53 -7.14 13.81
CA THR A 5 3.04 -5.78 13.93
C THR A 5 2.79 -5.23 12.53
N PHE A 6 1.55 -4.83 12.25
CA PHE A 6 1.14 -4.33 10.95
C PHE A 6 0.80 -2.86 11.05
N ILE A 7 1.46 -2.06 10.23
CA ILE A 7 1.24 -0.61 10.19
C ILE A 7 0.48 -0.27 8.91
N THR A 8 -0.77 0.12 9.08
CA THR A 8 -1.63 0.53 7.97
C THR A 8 -2.72 1.47 8.47
N GLY A 9 -3.07 2.45 7.66
CA GLY A 9 -4.22 3.31 7.90
C GLY A 9 -5.49 2.79 7.26
N ASN A 10 -5.43 1.65 6.58
CA ASN A 10 -6.56 1.07 5.86
C ASN A 10 -7.17 -0.07 6.67
N PRO A 11 -8.39 0.10 7.24
CA PRO A 11 -9.00 -0.93 8.07
C PRO A 11 -9.31 -2.22 7.31
N TYR A 12 -9.56 -2.14 6.00
CA TYR A 12 -9.81 -3.33 5.20
C TYR A 12 -8.56 -4.19 5.04
N LYS A 13 -7.41 -3.56 4.85
CA LYS A 13 -6.13 -4.30 4.79
C LYS A 13 -5.82 -4.98 6.10
N LEU A 14 -6.12 -4.31 7.21
CA LEU A 14 -5.89 -4.87 8.55
C LEU A 14 -6.78 -6.08 8.79
N GLU A 15 -8.07 -5.99 8.50
CA GLU A 15 -9.02 -7.09 8.67
C GLU A 15 -8.68 -8.27 7.77
N GLU A 16 -8.27 -8.01 6.54
CA GLU A 16 -7.85 -9.05 5.61
C GLU A 16 -6.62 -9.78 6.14
N ALA A 17 -5.62 -9.06 6.62
CA ALA A 17 -4.43 -9.65 7.19
C ALA A 17 -4.75 -10.52 8.42
N LYS A 18 -5.59 -10.02 9.31
CA LYS A 18 -6.05 -10.78 10.48
C LYS A 18 -6.74 -12.08 10.08
N SER A 19 -7.65 -11.99 9.12
CA SER A 19 -8.43 -13.12 8.66
C SER A 19 -7.57 -14.23 8.04
N VAL A 20 -6.66 -13.84 7.17
CA VAL A 20 -5.79 -14.80 6.48
C VAL A 20 -4.79 -15.42 7.44
N LEU A 21 -4.13 -14.63 8.26
CA LEU A 21 -3.05 -15.11 9.11
C LEU A 21 -3.52 -15.88 10.34
N LYS A 22 -4.76 -15.69 10.74
CA LYS A 22 -5.36 -16.47 11.82
C LYS A 22 -5.29 -17.98 11.55
N GLY A 23 -5.52 -18.36 10.30
CA GLY A 23 -5.45 -19.77 9.91
C GLY A 23 -4.06 -20.38 10.04
N TYR A 24 -3.02 -19.57 10.13
CA TYR A 24 -1.64 -20.00 10.28
C TYR A 24 -1.12 -19.84 11.72
N GLY A 25 -2.00 -19.51 12.65
CA GLY A 25 -1.61 -19.30 14.04
C GLY A 25 -0.81 -18.03 14.27
N ILE A 26 -0.94 -17.05 13.38
CA ILE A 26 -0.25 -15.76 13.47
C ILE A 26 -1.24 -14.68 13.90
N PHE A 27 -0.90 -13.99 14.98
CA PHE A 27 -1.69 -12.88 15.48
C PHE A 27 -1.19 -11.58 14.88
N VAL A 28 -2.10 -10.77 14.35
CA VAL A 28 -1.77 -9.48 13.76
C VAL A 28 -2.08 -8.38 14.76
N GLU A 29 -1.06 -7.65 15.15
CA GLU A 29 -1.20 -6.52 16.05
C GLU A 29 -1.11 -5.22 15.26
N PRO A 30 -2.17 -4.38 15.26
CA PRO A 30 -2.09 -3.10 14.58
C PRO A 30 -1.29 -2.11 15.41
N LEU A 31 -0.49 -1.30 14.73
CA LEU A 31 0.17 -0.15 15.36
C LEU A 31 -0.22 1.08 14.56
N GLN A 32 -0.92 1.99 15.22
CA GLN A 32 -1.30 3.26 14.63
C GLN A 32 -0.22 4.29 14.92
N THR A 33 0.44 4.72 13.86
CA THR A 33 1.43 5.78 13.93
C THR A 33 1.43 6.53 12.62
N ASN A 34 1.71 7.81 12.67
CA ASN A 34 1.82 8.61 11.46
C ASN A 34 3.21 8.42 10.86
N ILE A 35 3.22 8.03 9.61
CA ILE A 35 4.44 7.89 8.83
C ILE A 35 4.30 8.76 7.61
N ASP A 36 5.22 9.70 7.45
CA ASP A 36 5.26 10.51 6.25
C ASP A 36 5.77 9.65 5.10
N GLU A 37 4.97 9.56 4.05
CA GLU A 37 5.37 8.82 2.85
C GLU A 37 6.06 9.76 1.88
N ILE A 38 7.18 9.30 1.33
CA ILE A 38 7.84 10.04 0.24
C ILE A 38 6.99 9.96 -1.01
N GLN A 39 7.19 10.92 -1.90
CA GLN A 39 6.57 10.90 -3.23
C GLN A 39 7.61 10.41 -4.24
N HIS A 40 7.28 9.35 -4.96
CA HIS A 40 8.16 8.73 -5.93
C HIS A 40 7.33 7.95 -6.93
N HIS A 41 7.77 7.91 -8.19
CA HIS A 41 7.05 7.15 -9.20
C HIS A 41 7.14 5.64 -8.99
N ASP A 42 8.19 5.16 -8.34
CA ASP A 42 8.40 3.75 -8.08
C ASP A 42 7.78 3.34 -6.75
N PRO A 43 6.74 2.48 -6.76
CA PRO A 43 6.09 2.04 -5.52
C PRO A 43 7.04 1.34 -4.56
N LEU A 44 8.04 0.64 -5.08
CA LEU A 44 9.02 -0.06 -4.24
C LEU A 44 9.81 0.92 -3.38
N LYS A 45 10.20 2.06 -3.95
CA LYS A 45 10.94 3.08 -3.21
C LYS A 45 10.10 3.68 -2.08
N ILE A 46 8.81 3.88 -2.34
CA ILE A 46 7.87 4.36 -1.31
C ILE A 46 7.75 3.35 -0.18
N THR A 47 7.59 2.09 -0.52
CA THR A 47 7.44 1.00 0.46
C THR A 47 8.70 0.81 1.28
N GLU A 48 9.87 0.88 0.67
CA GLU A 48 11.14 0.79 1.39
C GLU A 48 11.29 1.91 2.41
N ALA A 49 11.02 3.14 2.00
CA ALA A 49 11.09 4.29 2.90
C ALA A 49 10.08 4.17 4.04
N LYS A 50 8.87 3.70 3.72
CA LYS A 50 7.80 3.52 4.70
C LYS A 50 8.16 2.48 5.75
N VAL A 51 8.68 1.33 5.34
CA VAL A 51 9.01 0.27 6.29
C VAL A 51 10.18 0.67 7.20
N LYS A 52 11.14 1.41 6.68
CA LYS A 52 12.25 1.93 7.49
C LYS A 52 11.75 2.92 8.55
N ALA A 53 10.91 3.87 8.15
CA ALA A 53 10.32 4.83 9.07
C ALA A 53 9.43 4.15 10.12
N ALA A 54 8.68 3.14 9.70
CA ALA A 54 7.82 2.36 10.60
C ALA A 54 8.65 1.60 11.63
N TYR A 55 9.72 0.98 11.20
CA TYR A 55 10.62 0.25 12.10
C TYR A 55 11.24 1.16 13.15
N GLU A 56 11.69 2.34 12.74
CA GLU A 56 12.27 3.32 13.68
C GLU A 56 11.27 3.74 14.76
N LYS A 57 9.99 3.89 14.40
CA LYS A 57 8.96 4.27 15.36
C LYS A 57 8.52 3.12 16.25
N ALA A 58 8.42 1.93 15.71
CA ALA A 58 7.94 0.76 16.42
C ALA A 58 9.01 0.09 17.29
N ASP A 59 10.26 0.23 16.91
CA ASP A 59 11.42 -0.41 17.56
C ASP A 59 11.22 -1.93 17.69
N GLN A 60 10.61 -2.53 16.68
CA GLN A 60 10.35 -3.97 16.57
C GLN A 60 10.05 -4.31 15.12
N PRO A 61 10.15 -5.58 14.73
CA PRO A 61 9.82 -5.98 13.36
C PRO A 61 8.40 -5.56 12.98
N VAL A 62 8.27 -4.99 11.79
CA VAL A 62 6.99 -4.48 11.29
C VAL A 62 6.73 -4.95 9.88
N VAL A 63 5.46 -4.95 9.50
CA VAL A 63 5.01 -5.22 8.13
C VAL A 63 4.22 -4.03 7.64
N VAL A 64 4.50 -3.61 6.43
CA VAL A 64 3.72 -2.58 5.72
C VAL A 64 3.26 -3.15 4.39
N ASN A 65 2.24 -2.56 3.83
CA ASN A 65 1.68 -2.97 2.53
C ASN A 65 1.24 -1.74 1.76
N ASP A 66 1.60 -1.70 0.48
CA ASP A 66 1.12 -0.69 -0.46
C ASP A 66 0.62 -1.37 -1.72
N SER A 67 -0.40 -0.78 -2.32
CA SER A 67 -0.97 -1.27 -3.57
C SER A 67 -0.90 -0.16 -4.61
N SER A 68 -0.61 -0.54 -5.85
CA SER A 68 -0.58 0.41 -6.95
C SER A 68 -0.92 -0.28 -8.26
N TRP A 69 -1.31 0.54 -9.24
CA TRP A 69 -1.44 0.10 -10.61
C TRP A 69 -0.27 0.65 -11.41
N GLU A 70 0.20 -0.16 -12.34
CA GLU A 70 1.14 0.26 -13.35
C GLU A 70 0.53 -0.13 -14.69
N ILE A 71 0.13 0.86 -15.47
CA ILE A 71 -0.54 0.64 -16.74
C ILE A 71 0.49 0.81 -17.86
N PRO A 72 0.90 -0.28 -18.52
CA PRO A 72 1.96 -0.21 -19.53
C PRO A 72 1.65 0.77 -20.66
N ALA A 73 0.40 0.82 -21.14
CA ALA A 73 -0.01 1.73 -22.20
C ALA A 73 0.12 3.21 -21.80
N LEU A 74 0.27 3.50 -20.52
CA LEU A 74 0.44 4.84 -19.97
C LEU A 74 1.81 5.03 -19.35
N SER A 75 2.81 4.27 -19.79
CA SER A 75 4.19 4.33 -19.34
C SER A 75 4.35 4.08 -17.83
N GLY A 76 3.48 3.25 -17.26
CA GLY A 76 3.51 2.88 -15.85
C GLY A 76 2.66 3.75 -14.94
N PHE A 77 1.98 4.77 -15.50
CA PHE A 77 1.06 5.60 -14.71
C PHE A 77 -0.05 4.72 -14.10
N PRO A 78 -0.50 4.95 -12.86
CA PRO A 78 -0.04 5.97 -11.92
C PRO A 78 1.15 5.57 -11.03
N GLY A 79 1.50 4.27 -10.98
CA GLY A 79 2.67 3.82 -10.22
C GLY A 79 2.63 4.28 -8.77
N GLY A 80 3.73 4.87 -8.31
CA GLY A 80 3.85 5.34 -6.93
C GLY A 80 2.92 6.49 -6.55
N TYR A 81 2.24 7.09 -7.52
CA TYR A 81 1.27 8.15 -7.27
C TYR A 81 -0.17 7.63 -7.19
N MET A 82 -0.34 6.31 -7.11
CA MET A 82 -1.67 5.66 -7.12
C MET A 82 -2.63 6.23 -6.09
N LYS A 83 -2.15 6.53 -4.90
CA LYS A 83 -2.98 7.05 -3.81
C LYS A 83 -3.67 8.36 -4.19
N ASP A 84 -2.90 9.31 -4.71
CA ASP A 84 -3.45 10.62 -5.10
C ASP A 84 -4.35 10.48 -6.31
N VAL A 85 -3.93 9.70 -7.30
CA VAL A 85 -4.72 9.49 -8.50
C VAL A 85 -6.03 8.79 -8.17
N ALA A 86 -6.02 7.80 -7.29
CA ALA A 86 -7.24 7.11 -6.87
C ALA A 86 -8.21 8.05 -6.13
N ASN A 87 -7.68 9.04 -5.42
CA ASN A 87 -8.51 10.03 -4.75
C ASN A 87 -9.07 11.07 -5.70
N TRP A 88 -8.35 11.38 -6.78
CA TRP A 88 -8.76 12.42 -7.73
C TRP A 88 -9.61 11.87 -8.88
N PHE A 89 -9.34 10.64 -9.32
CA PHE A 89 -9.98 10.05 -10.50
C PHE A 89 -11.19 9.22 -10.11
N THR A 90 -12.21 9.27 -10.98
CA THR A 90 -13.31 8.31 -10.95
C THR A 90 -12.96 7.13 -11.85
N ALA A 91 -13.77 6.07 -11.77
CA ALA A 91 -13.62 4.94 -12.71
C ALA A 91 -13.77 5.42 -14.17
N GLU A 92 -14.65 6.38 -14.40
CA GLU A 92 -14.88 6.96 -15.73
C GLU A 92 -13.65 7.70 -16.24
N ASP A 93 -12.92 8.38 -15.35
CA ASP A 93 -11.68 9.06 -15.73
C ASP A 93 -10.62 8.07 -16.20
N PHE A 94 -10.49 6.93 -15.51
CA PHE A 94 -9.57 5.87 -15.94
C PHE A 94 -9.98 5.28 -17.29
N LEU A 95 -11.27 5.04 -17.47
CA LEU A 95 -11.79 4.52 -18.75
C LEU A 95 -11.54 5.51 -19.90
N ALA A 96 -11.68 6.81 -19.64
CA ALA A 96 -11.39 7.84 -20.62
C ALA A 96 -9.92 7.84 -21.06
N LEU A 97 -9.01 7.67 -20.08
CA LEU A 97 -7.58 7.57 -20.36
C LEU A 97 -7.26 6.37 -21.24
N MET A 98 -7.97 5.27 -21.04
CA MET A 98 -7.71 4.00 -21.75
C MET A 98 -8.45 3.87 -23.07
N LYS A 99 -9.29 4.85 -23.43
CA LYS A 99 -10.21 4.74 -24.58
C LYS A 99 -9.55 4.30 -25.88
N ASP A 100 -8.39 4.86 -26.17
CA ASP A 100 -7.67 4.55 -27.41
C ASP A 100 -6.42 3.72 -27.15
N LYS A 101 -6.36 3.07 -26.01
CA LYS A 101 -5.21 2.25 -25.60
C LYS A 101 -5.56 0.78 -25.70
N ASN A 102 -4.57 -0.01 -26.05
CA ASN A 102 -4.71 -1.45 -26.18
C ASN A 102 -3.87 -2.13 -25.09
N ASP A 103 -4.47 -2.24 -23.93
CA ASP A 103 -3.76 -2.78 -22.77
C ASP A 103 -4.66 -3.65 -21.90
#